data_7dc6552c3b7c2d6566e4fab1f073fc90
#
_entry.id   7dc6552c3b7c2d6566e4fab1f073fc90
#
_cell.length_a   1.000
_cell.length_b   1.000
_cell.length_c   1.000
_cell.angle_alpha   90.00
_cell.angle_beta   90.00
_cell.angle_gamma   90.00
#
_symmetry.space_group_name_H-M   'P 1'
#
loop_
_entity.id
_entity.type
_entity.pdbx_description
1 polymer ?
#
loop_
_entity_poly.entity_id
_entity_poly.type
_entity_poly.pdbx_seq_one_letter_code
_entity_poly.pdbx_strand_id
1 'polypeptide(L)'
;VDGKWLFEVISCEVLDYIVNLKNIKKEDTEISILVNYITQNTLENIKKIARQYKRLNIVTNHIEKFKKIEEELYNKEGIMIIVTNNKKKSLSKSKIILNIDFPKELLNKYNIYENAILVNIRGNMKIARKRFNGITINDYEIKLNNLDYSQINNKNQYNIRDIYEASFYKTMPYREIVKQINADKLEVTSLYGNNGAIS
;
A
#
# COMPACT_ATOMS: atom_id res chain seq x y z
N VAL A 1 -13.40 -12.52 4.31
CA VAL A 1 -12.51 -11.57 5.01
C VAL A 1 -11.13 -12.21 5.06
N ASP A 2 -10.14 -11.55 4.48
CA ASP A 2 -8.77 -12.05 4.36
C ASP A 2 -7.70 -10.96 4.66
N GLY A 3 -8.12 -9.84 5.23
CA GLY A 3 -7.26 -8.70 5.57
C GLY A 3 -6.80 -7.85 4.38
N LYS A 4 -7.11 -8.22 3.14
CA LYS A 4 -6.57 -7.54 1.96
C LYS A 4 -7.22 -6.19 1.70
N TRP A 5 -8.51 -6.09 1.97
CA TRP A 5 -9.21 -4.82 1.88
C TRP A 5 -8.69 -3.82 2.91
N LEU A 6 -8.51 -4.25 4.15
CA LEU A 6 -7.92 -3.41 5.19
C LEU A 6 -6.47 -3.03 4.85
N PHE A 7 -5.69 -3.97 4.28
CA PHE A 7 -4.32 -3.71 3.83
C PHE A 7 -4.26 -2.56 2.82
N GLU A 8 -5.21 -2.52 1.87
CA GLU A 8 -5.33 -1.40 0.93
C GLU A 8 -5.68 -0.10 1.66
N VAL A 9 -6.67 -0.13 2.55
CA VAL A 9 -7.12 1.07 3.29
C VAL A 9 -6.01 1.70 4.13
N ILE A 10 -5.19 0.88 4.78
CA ILE A 10 -4.06 1.34 5.62
C ILE A 10 -2.73 1.43 4.88
N SER A 11 -2.76 1.53 3.55
CA SER A 11 -1.52 1.58 2.74
C SER A 11 -0.57 2.70 3.17
N CYS A 12 -1.10 3.83 3.61
CA CYS A 12 -0.29 4.95 4.07
C CYS A 12 0.45 4.62 5.36
N GLU A 13 -0.23 3.98 6.30
CA GLU A 13 0.33 3.50 7.57
C GLU A 13 1.40 2.41 7.33
N VAL A 14 1.17 1.54 6.34
CA VAL A 14 2.16 0.54 5.90
C VAL A 14 3.41 1.20 5.32
N LEU A 15 3.25 2.20 4.46
CA LEU A 15 4.37 2.97 3.93
C LEU A 15 5.16 3.68 5.03
N ASP A 16 4.47 4.28 6.00
CA ASP A 16 5.10 4.93 7.13
C ASP A 16 5.89 3.95 8.01
N TYR A 17 5.34 2.75 8.23
CA TYR A 17 6.05 1.67 8.92
C TYR A 17 7.34 1.29 8.21
N ILE A 18 7.31 1.09 6.88
CA ILE A 18 8.48 0.74 6.07
C ILE A 18 9.54 1.85 6.13
N VAL A 19 9.12 3.10 5.96
CA VAL A 19 10.01 4.27 5.97
C VAL A 19 10.74 4.39 7.31
N ASN A 20 10.01 4.20 8.41
CA ASN A 20 10.58 4.23 9.76
C ASN A 20 11.51 3.04 10.00
N LEU A 21 11.07 1.82 9.67
CA LEU A 21 11.86 0.59 9.86
C LEU A 21 13.19 0.62 9.09
N LYS A 22 13.17 1.14 7.86
CA LYS A 22 14.35 1.20 6.98
C LYS A 22 15.11 2.53 7.08
N ASN A 23 14.70 3.41 7.98
CA ASN A 23 15.29 4.75 8.16
C ASN A 23 15.41 5.53 6.83
N ILE A 24 14.35 5.51 6.04
CA ILE A 24 14.28 6.15 4.72
C ILE A 24 13.74 7.58 4.89
N LYS A 25 14.33 8.54 4.18
CA LYS A 25 13.82 9.92 4.15
C LYS A 25 12.64 10.03 3.18
N LYS A 26 11.47 10.46 3.68
CA LYS A 26 10.25 10.61 2.88
C LYS A 26 10.43 11.55 1.67
N GLU A 27 11.16 12.64 1.87
CA GLU A 27 11.35 13.69 0.86
C GLU A 27 12.11 13.22 -0.36
N ASP A 28 13.03 12.26 -0.18
CA ASP A 28 13.93 11.77 -1.22
C ASP A 28 13.50 10.40 -1.78
N THR A 29 12.40 9.86 -1.27
CA THR A 29 11.96 8.51 -1.65
C THR A 29 10.97 8.57 -2.80
N GLU A 30 11.31 7.91 -3.90
CA GLU A 30 10.37 7.68 -4.99
C GLU A 30 9.52 6.46 -4.68
N ILE A 31 8.21 6.66 -4.68
CA ILE A 31 7.19 5.62 -4.50
C ILE A 31 6.42 5.44 -5.79
N SER A 32 6.18 4.21 -6.17
CA SER A 32 5.27 3.88 -7.28
C SER A 32 4.10 3.06 -6.78
N ILE A 33 2.90 3.43 -7.22
CA ILE A 33 1.66 2.68 -6.99
C ILE A 33 1.26 2.01 -8.30
N LEU A 34 1.14 0.68 -8.29
CA LEU A 34 0.69 -0.11 -9.44
C LEU A 34 -0.80 -0.37 -9.30
N VAL A 35 -1.59 0.22 -10.19
CA VAL A 35 -3.06 0.15 -10.10
C VAL A 35 -3.73 0.29 -11.47
N ASN A 36 -4.69 -0.59 -11.75
CA ASN A 36 -5.52 -0.54 -12.95
C ASN A 36 -6.98 -0.23 -12.66
N TYR A 37 -7.48 -0.63 -11.48
CA TYR A 37 -8.89 -0.47 -11.11
C TYR A 37 -9.04 0.59 -10.02
N ILE A 38 -9.90 1.58 -10.28
CA ILE A 38 -10.19 2.65 -9.31
C ILE A 38 -11.43 2.26 -8.52
N THR A 39 -11.28 2.13 -7.21
CA THR A 39 -12.37 2.18 -6.24
C THR A 39 -12.31 3.51 -5.50
N GLN A 40 -13.36 3.85 -4.76
CA GLN A 40 -13.33 5.04 -3.92
C GLN A 40 -12.19 4.99 -2.90
N ASN A 41 -11.97 3.84 -2.29
CA ASN A 41 -10.88 3.64 -1.33
C ASN A 41 -9.51 3.82 -1.99
N THR A 42 -9.31 3.25 -3.17
CA THR A 42 -8.06 3.40 -3.95
C THR A 42 -7.77 4.86 -4.25
N LEU A 43 -8.78 5.61 -4.70
CA LEU A 43 -8.67 7.03 -5.02
C LEU A 43 -8.26 7.85 -3.79
N GLU A 44 -8.95 7.67 -2.67
CA GLU A 44 -8.68 8.41 -1.44
C GLU A 44 -7.31 8.05 -0.85
N ASN A 45 -6.89 6.78 -0.94
CA ASN A 45 -5.56 6.36 -0.53
C ASN A 45 -4.46 6.99 -1.39
N ILE A 46 -4.64 7.03 -2.71
CA ILE A 46 -3.68 7.71 -3.61
C ILE A 46 -3.53 9.18 -3.20
N LYS A 47 -4.64 9.88 -2.96
CA LYS A 47 -4.61 11.28 -2.52
C LYS A 47 -3.91 11.45 -1.17
N LYS A 48 -4.19 10.57 -0.20
CA LYS A 48 -3.54 10.58 1.12
C LYS A 48 -2.03 10.39 1.00
N ILE A 49 -1.57 9.43 0.20
CA ILE A 49 -0.16 9.16 -0.05
C ILE A 49 0.50 10.34 -0.77
N ALA A 50 -0.14 10.90 -1.79
CA ALA A 50 0.37 12.03 -2.56
C ALA A 50 0.62 13.29 -1.71
N ARG A 51 -0.18 13.50 -0.66
CA ARG A 51 0.01 14.62 0.29
C ARG A 51 1.23 14.43 1.20
N GLN A 52 1.68 13.20 1.40
CA GLN A 52 2.79 12.88 2.31
C GLN A 52 4.12 12.63 1.59
N TYR A 53 4.08 12.15 0.35
CA TYR A 53 5.26 11.75 -0.43
C TYR A 53 5.38 12.59 -1.70
N LYS A 54 6.48 13.34 -1.82
CA LYS A 54 6.69 14.30 -2.92
C LYS A 54 6.96 13.67 -4.28
N ARG A 55 7.46 12.42 -4.30
CA ARG A 55 7.83 11.71 -5.54
C ARG A 55 6.96 10.47 -5.69
N LEU A 56 5.77 10.66 -6.24
CA LEU A 56 4.79 9.60 -6.43
C LEU A 56 4.53 9.35 -7.91
N ASN A 57 4.71 8.10 -8.33
CA ASN A 57 4.32 7.62 -9.65
C ASN A 57 3.07 6.73 -9.53
N ILE A 58 2.10 6.97 -10.37
CA ILE A 58 0.97 6.05 -10.60
C ILE A 58 1.27 5.28 -11.88
N VAL A 59 1.50 3.99 -11.77
CA VAL A 59 1.78 3.10 -12.91
C VAL A 59 0.52 2.31 -13.23
N THR A 60 0.01 2.51 -14.45
CA THR A 60 -1.29 1.97 -14.84
C THR A 60 -1.37 1.74 -16.35
N ASN A 61 -2.19 0.77 -16.77
CA ASN A 61 -2.56 0.61 -18.19
C ASN A 61 -3.69 1.57 -18.62
N HIS A 62 -4.34 2.25 -17.65
CA HIS A 62 -5.49 3.14 -17.89
C HIS A 62 -5.13 4.61 -17.67
N ILE A 63 -4.16 5.10 -18.43
CA ILE A 63 -3.56 6.44 -18.29
C ILE A 63 -4.64 7.55 -18.17
N GLU A 64 -5.60 7.57 -19.08
CA GLU A 64 -6.63 8.63 -19.16
C GLU A 64 -7.47 8.75 -17.88
N LYS A 65 -7.77 7.63 -17.23
CA LYS A 65 -8.55 7.64 -15.98
C LYS A 65 -7.75 8.28 -14.83
N PHE A 66 -6.47 7.99 -14.75
CA PHE A 66 -5.60 8.47 -13.67
C PHE A 66 -5.05 9.88 -13.94
N LYS A 67 -5.01 10.31 -15.19
CA LYS A 67 -4.67 11.70 -15.55
C LYS A 67 -5.62 12.71 -14.93
N LYS A 68 -6.90 12.39 -14.80
CA LYS A 68 -7.88 13.24 -14.11
C LYS A 68 -7.51 13.47 -12.63
N ILE A 69 -6.96 12.44 -11.98
CA ILE A 69 -6.50 12.53 -10.59
C ILE A 69 -5.25 13.41 -10.49
N GLU A 70 -4.31 13.24 -11.43
CA GLU A 70 -3.11 14.08 -11.55
C GLU A 70 -3.49 15.56 -11.70
N GLU A 71 -4.39 15.88 -12.60
CA GLU A 71 -4.91 17.24 -12.83
C GLU A 71 -5.65 17.79 -11.61
N GLU A 72 -6.49 16.99 -10.97
CA GLU A 72 -7.24 17.39 -9.78
C GLU A 72 -6.30 17.74 -8.62
N LEU A 73 -5.32 16.90 -8.31
CA LEU A 73 -4.33 17.13 -7.26
C LEU A 73 -3.48 18.37 -7.54
N TYR A 74 -3.06 18.55 -8.80
CA TYR A 74 -2.28 19.73 -9.19
C TYR A 74 -3.09 21.00 -9.06
N ASN A 75 -4.30 21.04 -9.63
CA ASN A 75 -5.11 22.26 -9.68
C ASN A 75 -5.68 22.67 -8.31
N LYS A 76 -6.06 21.69 -7.47
CA LYS A 76 -6.67 21.98 -6.17
C LYS A 76 -5.68 22.12 -5.03
N GLU A 77 -4.58 21.38 -5.07
CA GLU A 77 -3.67 21.24 -3.94
C GLU A 77 -2.21 21.57 -4.29
N GLY A 78 -1.89 21.82 -5.56
CA GLY A 78 -0.52 22.06 -6.02
C GLY A 78 0.38 20.81 -5.92
N ILE A 79 -0.20 19.62 -5.80
CA ILE A 79 0.53 18.36 -5.65
C ILE A 79 0.82 17.77 -7.03
N MET A 80 2.09 17.49 -7.28
CA MET A 80 2.54 16.86 -8.53
C MET A 80 2.70 15.36 -8.33
N ILE A 81 2.00 14.58 -9.15
CA ILE A 81 2.22 13.15 -9.32
C ILE A 81 2.51 12.85 -10.79
N ILE A 82 3.05 11.69 -11.09
CA ILE A 82 3.32 11.25 -12.46
C ILE A 82 2.49 10.02 -12.77
N VAL A 83 1.64 10.11 -13.80
CA VAL A 83 0.88 8.95 -14.31
C VAL A 83 1.57 8.40 -15.55
N THR A 84 1.94 7.12 -15.53
CA THR A 84 2.78 6.52 -16.57
C THR A 84 2.50 5.02 -16.74
N ASN A 85 2.88 4.48 -17.91
CA ASN A 85 2.96 3.04 -18.18
C ASN A 85 4.33 2.63 -18.75
N ASN A 86 5.33 3.46 -18.59
CA ASN A 86 6.65 3.23 -19.15
C ASN A 86 7.37 2.06 -18.44
N LYS A 87 7.42 0.91 -19.11
CA LYS A 87 7.96 -0.34 -18.56
C LYS A 87 9.45 -0.29 -18.24
N LYS A 88 10.22 0.58 -18.92
CA LYS A 88 11.66 0.69 -18.71
C LYS A 88 12.02 1.62 -17.56
N LYS A 89 11.26 2.70 -17.35
CA LYS A 89 11.64 3.80 -16.47
C LYS A 89 10.82 3.92 -15.20
N SER A 90 9.51 3.57 -15.23
CA SER A 90 8.58 3.89 -14.16
C SER A 90 8.91 3.29 -12.80
N LEU A 91 9.55 2.12 -12.76
CA LEU A 91 9.91 1.42 -11.52
C LEU A 91 11.42 1.33 -11.29
N SER A 92 12.24 1.83 -12.22
CA SER A 92 13.71 1.63 -12.17
C SER A 92 14.40 2.37 -11.04
N LYS A 93 13.73 3.36 -10.42
CA LYS A 93 14.24 4.17 -9.29
C LYS A 93 13.34 4.09 -8.06
N SER A 94 12.22 3.38 -8.13
CA SER A 94 11.24 3.31 -7.05
C SER A 94 11.75 2.44 -5.92
N LYS A 95 12.09 3.05 -4.80
CA LYS A 95 12.55 2.34 -3.60
C LYS A 95 11.42 1.53 -2.96
N ILE A 96 10.20 2.03 -3.02
CA ILE A 96 9.01 1.35 -2.51
C ILE A 96 7.99 1.28 -3.64
N ILE A 97 7.46 0.09 -3.87
CA ILE A 97 6.44 -0.18 -4.87
C ILE A 97 5.22 -0.76 -4.17
N LEU A 98 4.11 -0.04 -4.21
CA LEU A 98 2.82 -0.50 -3.69
C LEU A 98 2.02 -1.12 -4.83
N ASN A 99 1.95 -2.43 -4.86
CA ASN A 99 1.18 -3.16 -5.87
C ASN A 99 -0.23 -3.43 -5.37
N ILE A 100 -1.19 -2.68 -5.92
CA ILE A 100 -2.60 -2.85 -5.56
C ILE A 100 -3.21 -4.02 -6.35
N ASP A 101 -3.08 -4.04 -7.67
CA ASP A 101 -3.81 -5.00 -8.51
C ASP A 101 -3.07 -5.52 -9.75
N PHE A 102 -1.76 -5.25 -9.88
CA PHE A 102 -0.99 -5.83 -11.00
C PHE A 102 -0.76 -7.32 -10.77
N PRO A 103 -1.15 -8.18 -11.71
CA PRO A 103 -0.75 -9.58 -11.68
C PRO A 103 0.75 -9.73 -11.97
N LYS A 104 1.32 -10.86 -11.57
CA LYS A 104 2.74 -11.15 -11.73
C LYS A 104 3.22 -11.05 -13.19
N GLU A 105 2.41 -11.51 -14.12
CA GLU A 105 2.70 -11.49 -15.56
C GLU A 105 2.85 -10.06 -16.09
N LEU A 106 2.03 -9.14 -15.59
CA LEU A 106 2.12 -7.73 -15.95
C LEU A 106 3.34 -7.08 -15.30
N LEU A 107 3.56 -7.32 -14.01
CA LEU A 107 4.69 -6.78 -13.27
C LEU A 107 6.02 -7.22 -13.88
N ASN A 108 6.11 -8.46 -14.38
CA ASN A 108 7.32 -8.98 -15.02
C ASN A 108 7.74 -8.26 -16.31
N LYS A 109 6.86 -7.46 -16.88
CA LYS A 109 7.16 -6.62 -18.05
C LYS A 109 7.89 -5.32 -17.70
N TYR A 110 7.93 -4.98 -16.43
CA TYR A 110 8.54 -3.73 -15.94
C TYR A 110 9.98 -3.95 -15.47
N ASN A 111 10.83 -2.94 -15.70
CA ASN A 111 12.15 -2.91 -15.11
C ASN A 111 12.07 -2.39 -13.68
N ILE A 112 12.24 -3.27 -12.70
CA ILE A 112 12.09 -2.96 -11.28
C ILE A 112 13.48 -2.63 -10.71
N TYR A 113 13.54 -1.62 -9.83
CA TYR A 113 14.74 -1.34 -9.05
C TYR A 113 15.17 -2.58 -8.26
N GLU A 114 16.45 -2.95 -8.34
CA GLU A 114 16.95 -4.23 -7.82
C GLU A 114 16.76 -4.43 -6.31
N ASN A 115 16.81 -3.34 -5.54
CA ASN A 115 16.64 -3.33 -4.09
C ASN A 115 15.28 -2.76 -3.65
N ALA A 116 14.27 -2.76 -4.52
CA ALA A 116 12.96 -2.26 -4.19
C ALA A 116 12.28 -3.07 -3.08
N ILE A 117 11.46 -2.39 -2.30
CA ILE A 117 10.50 -3.00 -1.38
C ILE A 117 9.17 -3.04 -2.10
N LEU A 118 8.73 -4.25 -2.46
CA LEU A 118 7.47 -4.49 -3.16
C LEU A 118 6.41 -4.95 -2.16
N VAL A 119 5.38 -4.13 -1.98
CA VAL A 119 4.22 -4.44 -1.15
C VAL A 119 3.08 -4.92 -2.03
N ASN A 120 2.65 -6.16 -1.86
CA ASN A 120 1.52 -6.74 -2.59
C ASN A 120 0.26 -6.73 -1.74
N ILE A 121 -0.75 -5.96 -2.17
CA ILE A 121 -2.00 -5.80 -1.44
C ILE A 121 -2.93 -7.00 -1.68
N ARG A 122 -3.15 -7.38 -2.94
CA ARG A 122 -4.21 -8.35 -3.30
C ARG A 122 -3.74 -9.76 -3.57
N GLY A 123 -2.47 -10.06 -3.44
CA GLY A 123 -1.97 -11.39 -3.74
C GLY A 123 -0.64 -11.72 -3.12
N ASN A 124 -0.36 -12.99 -2.97
CA ASN A 124 0.96 -13.45 -2.61
C ASN A 124 1.80 -13.54 -3.87
N MET A 125 2.90 -12.81 -3.90
CA MET A 125 3.77 -12.77 -5.06
C MET A 125 5.22 -13.02 -4.65
N LYS A 126 5.86 -13.94 -5.34
CA LYS A 126 7.30 -14.16 -5.24
C LYS A 126 7.94 -13.77 -6.57
N ILE A 127 8.85 -12.81 -6.54
CA ILE A 127 9.61 -12.42 -7.72
C ILE A 127 10.89 -13.25 -7.75
N ALA A 128 10.96 -14.15 -8.71
CA ALA A 128 12.18 -14.91 -9.00
C ALA A 128 12.91 -14.22 -10.16
N ARG A 129 13.73 -13.23 -9.87
CA ARG A 129 14.57 -12.58 -10.88
C ARG A 129 16.03 -12.71 -10.48
N LYS A 130 16.92 -12.99 -11.44
CA LYS A 130 18.37 -13.09 -11.22
C LYS A 130 19.01 -11.80 -10.65
N ARG A 131 18.33 -10.66 -10.77
CA ARG A 131 18.81 -9.33 -10.33
C ARG A 131 17.86 -8.61 -9.39
N PHE A 132 16.96 -9.30 -8.72
CA PHE A 132 16.09 -8.70 -7.71
C PHE A 132 16.55 -9.15 -6.32
N ASN A 133 17.19 -8.26 -5.60
CA ASN A 133 17.67 -8.44 -4.22
C ASN A 133 16.73 -7.75 -3.22
N GLY A 134 15.59 -7.25 -3.70
CA GLY A 134 14.62 -6.51 -2.89
C GLY A 134 13.78 -7.41 -1.99
N ILE A 135 12.92 -6.76 -1.24
CA ILE A 135 12.00 -7.41 -0.30
C ILE A 135 10.60 -7.43 -0.92
N THR A 136 9.92 -8.58 -0.85
CA THR A 136 8.52 -8.71 -1.24
C THR A 136 7.68 -8.91 0.02
N ILE A 137 6.73 -8.01 0.28
CA ILE A 137 5.83 -8.03 1.42
C ILE A 137 4.45 -8.47 0.93
N ASN A 138 3.87 -9.48 1.57
CA ASN A 138 2.59 -10.06 1.17
C ASN A 138 1.56 -10.08 2.31
N ASP A 139 2.00 -9.77 3.54
CA ASP A 139 1.15 -9.86 4.71
C ASP A 139 1.58 -8.89 5.81
N TYR A 140 0.71 -8.67 6.79
CA TYR A 140 0.92 -7.68 7.85
C TYR A 140 0.20 -8.07 9.14
N GLU A 141 0.62 -7.48 10.25
CA GLU A 141 -0.09 -7.50 11.52
C GLU A 141 -0.36 -6.10 12.03
N ILE A 142 -1.43 -5.97 12.79
CA ILE A 142 -1.85 -4.72 13.42
C ILE A 142 -2.10 -4.90 14.91
N LYS A 143 -2.06 -3.76 15.59
CA LYS A 143 -2.52 -3.59 16.97
C LYS A 143 -3.52 -2.44 17.02
N LEU A 144 -4.51 -2.55 17.87
CA LEU A 144 -5.52 -1.53 18.14
C LEU A 144 -5.34 -1.06 19.58
N ASN A 145 -4.76 0.13 19.76
CA ASN A 145 -4.33 0.57 21.09
C ASN A 145 -5.49 1.06 21.97
N ASN A 146 -6.62 1.43 21.38
CA ASN A 146 -7.79 1.91 22.11
C ASN A 146 -8.92 0.86 22.24
N LEU A 147 -8.72 -0.36 21.75
CA LEU A 147 -9.68 -1.45 21.91
C LEU A 147 -9.15 -2.51 22.88
N ASP A 148 -9.97 -2.87 23.83
CA ASP A 148 -9.71 -4.00 24.71
C ASP A 148 -10.27 -5.27 24.10
N TYR A 149 -9.38 -6.16 23.65
CA TYR A 149 -9.73 -7.49 23.15
C TYR A 149 -9.25 -8.61 24.08
N SER A 150 -9.01 -8.29 25.35
CA SER A 150 -8.63 -9.28 26.38
C SER A 150 -9.70 -10.36 26.57
N GLN A 151 -10.96 -10.04 26.26
CA GLN A 151 -12.10 -10.95 26.32
C GLN A 151 -12.22 -11.89 25.10
N ILE A 152 -11.41 -11.73 24.05
CA ILE A 152 -11.36 -12.70 22.95
C ILE A 152 -10.54 -13.89 23.43
N ASN A 153 -11.23 -14.84 24.05
CA ASN A 153 -10.67 -15.98 24.78
C ASN A 153 -9.85 -16.97 23.94
N ASN A 154 -9.73 -16.79 22.63
CA ASN A 154 -8.97 -17.67 21.74
C ASN A 154 -8.05 -16.85 20.83
N LYS A 155 -7.02 -16.26 21.43
CA LYS A 155 -5.96 -15.51 20.70
C LYS A 155 -5.28 -16.32 19.56
N ASN A 156 -5.44 -17.64 19.56
CA ASN A 156 -4.78 -18.53 18.59
C ASN A 156 -5.66 -18.94 17.40
N GLN A 157 -6.95 -18.60 17.37
CA GLN A 157 -7.86 -19.00 16.29
C GLN A 157 -8.18 -17.90 15.27
N TYR A 158 -8.06 -16.63 15.66
CA TYR A 158 -8.47 -15.52 14.80
C TYR A 158 -7.38 -14.44 14.74
N ASN A 159 -7.08 -13.97 13.53
CA ASN A 159 -6.22 -12.82 13.34
C ASN A 159 -7.02 -11.53 13.65
N ILE A 160 -6.48 -10.66 14.50
CA ILE A 160 -7.12 -9.41 14.90
C ILE A 160 -7.46 -8.55 13.69
N ARG A 161 -6.59 -8.49 12.67
CA ARG A 161 -6.85 -7.72 11.44
C ARG A 161 -8.10 -8.22 10.71
N ASP A 162 -8.32 -9.53 10.66
CA ASP A 162 -9.44 -10.12 9.93
C ASP A 162 -10.76 -9.85 10.67
N ILE A 163 -10.74 -9.90 12.01
CA ILE A 163 -11.89 -9.51 12.85
C ILE A 163 -12.16 -8.01 12.67
N TYR A 164 -11.13 -7.20 12.70
CA TYR A 164 -11.26 -5.75 12.54
C TYR A 164 -11.78 -5.38 11.15
N GLU A 165 -11.24 -6.00 10.10
CA GLU A 165 -11.77 -5.84 8.74
C GLU A 165 -13.25 -6.21 8.66
N ALA A 166 -13.66 -7.30 9.32
CA ALA A 166 -15.05 -7.74 9.34
C ALA A 166 -15.99 -6.77 10.07
N SER A 167 -15.47 -5.92 10.96
CA SER A 167 -16.26 -4.90 11.66
C SER A 167 -16.70 -3.74 10.77
N PHE A 168 -16.04 -3.54 9.63
CA PHE A 168 -16.41 -2.52 8.68
C PHE A 168 -17.47 -3.02 7.70
N TYR A 169 -18.49 -2.20 7.47
CA TYR A 169 -19.49 -2.46 6.43
C TYR A 169 -18.92 -2.04 5.07
N LYS A 170 -19.09 -2.87 4.03
CA LYS A 170 -18.60 -2.59 2.68
C LYS A 170 -19.10 -1.27 2.08
N THR A 171 -20.22 -0.75 2.59
CA THR A 171 -20.86 0.51 2.16
C THR A 171 -20.42 1.72 2.98
N MET A 172 -19.59 1.53 4.00
CA MET A 172 -19.11 2.63 4.83
C MET A 172 -18.27 3.60 4.02
N PRO A 173 -18.53 4.92 4.06
CA PRO A 173 -17.71 5.91 3.39
C PRO A 173 -16.26 5.88 3.89
N TYR A 174 -15.29 6.06 2.99
CA TYR A 174 -13.87 6.05 3.33
C TYR A 174 -13.52 6.98 4.51
N ARG A 175 -14.13 8.16 4.56
CA ARG A 175 -13.92 9.13 5.66
C ARG A 175 -14.28 8.56 7.02
N GLU A 176 -15.37 7.81 7.11
CA GLU A 176 -15.82 7.18 8.36
C GLU A 176 -14.90 6.02 8.74
N ILE A 177 -14.42 5.25 7.76
CA ILE A 177 -13.44 4.19 7.97
C ILE A 177 -12.16 4.77 8.57
N VAL A 178 -11.59 5.81 7.97
CA VAL A 178 -10.39 6.49 8.46
C VAL A 178 -10.60 7.08 9.86
N LYS A 179 -11.76 7.66 10.11
CA LYS A 179 -12.12 8.19 11.44
C LYS A 179 -12.14 7.08 12.50
N GLN A 180 -12.71 5.91 12.17
CA GLN A 180 -12.72 4.77 13.07
C GLN A 180 -11.30 4.23 13.32
N ILE A 181 -10.50 4.05 12.26
CA ILE A 181 -9.10 3.61 12.36
C ILE A 181 -8.29 4.54 13.27
N ASN A 182 -8.47 5.86 13.14
CA ASN A 182 -7.80 6.84 13.99
C ASN A 182 -8.29 6.80 15.45
N ALA A 183 -9.60 6.60 15.66
CA ALA A 183 -10.18 6.48 17.00
C ALA A 183 -9.67 5.24 17.74
N ASP A 184 -9.53 4.13 17.02
CA ASP A 184 -9.02 2.86 17.55
C ASP A 184 -7.50 2.82 17.68
N LYS A 185 -6.81 3.85 17.17
CA LYS A 185 -5.35 3.96 17.12
C LYS A 185 -4.71 2.70 16.54
N LEU A 186 -5.11 2.37 15.30
CA LEU A 186 -4.50 1.28 14.56
C LEU A 186 -3.02 1.54 14.33
N GLU A 187 -2.20 0.56 14.62
CA GLU A 187 -0.76 0.55 14.40
C GLU A 187 -0.35 -0.71 13.66
N VAL A 188 0.45 -0.57 12.60
CA VAL A 188 1.10 -1.70 11.93
C VAL A 188 2.27 -2.14 12.80
N THR A 189 2.27 -3.39 13.21
CA THR A 189 3.28 -3.95 14.12
C THR A 189 4.31 -4.81 13.43
N SER A 190 3.93 -5.47 12.34
CA SER A 190 4.83 -6.33 11.57
C SER A 190 4.41 -6.38 10.11
N LEU A 191 5.38 -6.55 9.22
CA LEU A 191 5.18 -6.86 7.82
C LEU A 191 5.91 -8.15 7.47
N TYR A 192 5.30 -8.98 6.65
CA TYR A 192 5.80 -10.31 6.34
C TYR A 192 6.07 -10.47 4.84
N GLY A 193 7.28 -10.93 4.56
CA GLY A 193 7.68 -11.36 3.23
C GLY A 193 7.65 -12.88 3.08
N ASN A 194 8.25 -13.37 2.00
CA ASN A 194 8.31 -14.82 1.74
C ASN A 194 9.15 -15.61 2.75
N ASN A 195 10.02 -14.92 3.50
CA ASN A 195 10.94 -15.54 4.47
C ASN A 195 10.62 -15.16 5.92
N GLY A 196 9.43 -14.67 6.20
CA GLY A 196 9.01 -14.23 7.52
C GLY A 196 8.93 -12.71 7.69
N ALA A 197 8.94 -12.25 8.94
CA ALA A 197 8.89 -10.83 9.24
C ALA A 197 10.09 -10.07 8.68
N ILE A 198 9.84 -8.87 8.16
CA ILE A 198 10.91 -7.99 7.71
C ILE A 198 11.53 -7.23 8.88
N SER A 199 12.82 -7.02 8.84
CA SER A 199 13.60 -6.28 9.84
C SER A 199 14.33 -5.09 9.21
#